data_a4e32fd605ca1c4e2ac4ecaa91093145
#
_entry.id   a4e32fd605ca1c4e2ac4ecaa91093145
#
_cell.length_a   1.000
_cell.length_b   1.000
_cell.length_c   1.000
_cell.angle_alpha   90.00
_cell.angle_beta   90.00
_cell.angle_gamma   90.00
#
_symmetry.space_group_name_H-M   'P 1'
#
loop_
_entity.id
_entity.type
_entity.pdbx_description
1 polymer ?
#
loop_
_entity_poly.entity_id
_entity_poly.type
_entity_poly.pdbx_seq_one_letter_code
_entity_poly.pdbx_strand_id
1 'polypeptide(L)'
;MALDQGTTSSRCIIFDHSGAMLASAQREFAQHYPKPGWVEHDAAEIWETTLEVARGAMAKSGLEAADIAAIGITNQRETTVVWDRETGEPVCPAIVWQCRRTAPMADALAASGWAEKIRQRTGLVPDAYFSGTKLRWILDKIPGARRGAEEGRLLFGTIDSWLIWNLTGGRAHVTDVTNASRTMLFDIRRLRWDPELLELFGIPEQMLPKVQPSSCIYGETEPALFGGKIPVAGAAGDQQSALFGQCCFEAGDVKNTYGTGCFLLMHTGSEPVFSKNGLITTIAASGPGRIRYALEGSVFTAGAAVQWLRDEMGLISDAAASEAAARSVTDTGGVYVVPAFTGLGAPYWNQYARGTITGITRGFTRAQLIRATLESIAYQTYDICRAMESDAGVELTRLRVDGGAAANDLLMQFQSDLLGAEVLRPACIETTALGAAYLAGLAVGYWKDTADIRQNRQTGRVFLPEMRDATRAKLLKGWNRALTTALTWADMEE
;
A
#
# COMPACT_ATOMS: atom_id res chain seq x y z
N MET A 1 -6.16 19.83 -1.47
CA MET A 1 -6.85 18.93 -0.52
C MET A 1 -6.56 17.49 -0.91
N ALA A 2 -6.21 16.64 0.05
CA ALA A 2 -6.00 15.20 -0.18
C ALA A 2 -7.04 14.40 0.63
N LEU A 3 -7.71 13.47 -0.02
CA LEU A 3 -8.57 12.46 0.59
C LEU A 3 -7.78 11.15 0.66
N ASP A 4 -7.49 10.70 1.88
CA ASP A 4 -6.74 9.47 2.15
C ASP A 4 -7.69 8.44 2.75
N GLN A 5 -8.16 7.52 1.93
CA GLN A 5 -9.08 6.48 2.33
C GLN A 5 -8.28 5.19 2.64
N GLY A 6 -7.91 5.03 3.91
CA GLY A 6 -7.17 3.86 4.40
C GLY A 6 -8.07 2.65 4.66
N THR A 7 -7.48 1.56 5.15
CA THR A 7 -8.22 0.33 5.45
C THR A 7 -9.15 0.48 6.66
N THR A 8 -8.79 1.30 7.65
CA THR A 8 -9.54 1.43 8.92
C THR A 8 -10.13 2.80 9.16
N SER A 9 -9.76 3.79 8.34
CA SER A 9 -10.21 5.18 8.53
C SER A 9 -10.16 5.96 7.23
N SER A 10 -11.02 6.97 7.13
CA SER A 10 -10.96 8.04 6.13
C SER A 10 -10.28 9.25 6.74
N ARG A 11 -9.41 9.91 5.97
CA ARG A 11 -8.68 11.10 6.40
C ARG A 11 -8.74 12.17 5.29
N CYS A 12 -8.80 13.43 5.69
CA CYS A 12 -8.60 14.55 4.79
C CYS A 12 -7.50 15.45 5.34
N ILE A 13 -6.58 15.86 4.46
CA ILE A 13 -5.50 16.81 4.78
C ILE A 13 -5.49 17.91 3.74
N ILE A 14 -5.41 19.16 4.18
CA ILE A 14 -5.23 20.32 3.31
C ILE A 14 -3.77 20.79 3.43
N PHE A 15 -3.10 20.89 2.29
CA PHE A 15 -1.70 21.31 2.18
C PHE A 15 -1.62 22.65 1.47
N ASP A 16 -0.66 23.47 1.89
CA ASP A 16 -0.26 24.67 1.15
C ASP A 16 0.75 24.35 0.04
N HIS A 17 1.20 25.38 -0.69
CA HIS A 17 2.16 25.21 -1.77
C HIS A 17 3.54 24.70 -1.31
N SER A 18 3.91 24.94 -0.07
CA SER A 18 5.16 24.41 0.51
C SER A 18 5.07 22.93 0.92
N GLY A 19 3.87 22.32 0.83
CA GLY A 19 3.59 20.98 1.33
C GLY A 19 3.36 20.93 2.85
N ALA A 20 3.22 22.09 3.50
CA ALA A 20 2.87 22.14 4.92
C ALA A 20 1.38 21.84 5.12
N MET A 21 1.07 21.10 6.18
CA MET A 21 -0.30 20.75 6.55
C MET A 21 -0.99 21.95 7.22
N LEU A 22 -2.06 22.46 6.60
CA LEU A 22 -2.89 23.53 7.12
C LEU A 22 -3.97 23.02 8.08
N ALA A 23 -4.61 21.91 7.72
CA ALA A 23 -5.64 21.28 8.53
C ALA A 23 -5.74 19.79 8.24
N SER A 24 -6.24 19.03 9.21
CA SER A 24 -6.57 17.62 9.02
C SER A 24 -7.80 17.21 9.82
N ALA A 25 -8.51 16.21 9.28
CA ALA A 25 -9.58 15.50 9.97
C ALA A 25 -9.49 14.02 9.62
N GLN A 26 -9.84 13.16 10.58
CA GLN A 26 -9.83 11.70 10.42
C GLN A 26 -11.03 11.11 11.13
N ARG A 27 -11.59 10.04 10.57
CA ARG A 27 -12.64 9.23 11.15
C ARG A 27 -12.45 7.76 10.82
N GLU A 28 -12.55 6.90 11.82
CA GLU A 28 -12.62 5.46 11.65
C GLU A 28 -14.01 5.04 11.17
N PHE A 29 -14.07 3.88 10.50
CA PHE A 29 -15.31 3.23 10.05
C PHE A 29 -15.30 1.75 10.42
N ALA A 30 -16.50 1.13 10.38
CA ALA A 30 -16.68 -0.25 10.84
C ALA A 30 -15.95 -1.27 9.96
N GLN A 31 -15.34 -2.26 10.61
CA GLN A 31 -14.72 -3.41 9.96
C GLN A 31 -15.64 -4.63 10.18
N HIS A 32 -16.02 -5.33 9.11
CA HIS A 32 -16.92 -6.47 9.17
C HIS A 32 -16.21 -7.78 8.85
N TYR A 33 -16.36 -8.77 9.73
CA TYR A 33 -15.74 -10.11 9.61
C TYR A 33 -16.83 -11.19 9.65
N PRO A 34 -17.67 -11.32 8.58
CA PRO A 34 -18.86 -12.17 8.61
C PRO A 34 -18.57 -13.67 8.70
N LYS A 35 -17.36 -14.10 8.28
CA LYS A 35 -16.88 -15.49 8.35
C LYS A 35 -15.35 -15.50 8.55
N PRO A 36 -14.75 -16.58 9.02
CA PRO A 36 -13.29 -16.72 9.08
C PRO A 36 -12.64 -16.42 7.72
N GLY A 37 -11.66 -15.50 7.71
CA GLY A 37 -10.96 -15.07 6.52
C GLY A 37 -11.75 -14.13 5.59
N TRP A 38 -12.97 -13.74 5.94
CA TRP A 38 -13.75 -12.75 5.19
C TRP A 38 -13.61 -11.37 5.82
N VAL A 39 -13.38 -10.36 4.99
CA VAL A 39 -13.29 -8.96 5.41
C VAL A 39 -14.13 -8.12 4.48
N GLU A 40 -14.99 -7.30 5.04
CA GLU A 40 -15.94 -6.44 4.30
C GLU A 40 -15.99 -5.04 4.91
N HIS A 41 -16.25 -4.06 4.04
CA HIS A 41 -16.57 -2.70 4.45
C HIS A 41 -17.93 -2.29 3.87
N ASP A 42 -18.60 -1.37 4.56
CA ASP A 42 -19.73 -0.66 3.99
C ASP A 42 -19.23 0.48 3.09
N ALA A 43 -19.49 0.38 1.80
CA ALA A 43 -19.04 1.39 0.84
C ALA A 43 -19.77 2.74 1.02
N ALA A 44 -21.00 2.72 1.53
CA ALA A 44 -21.74 3.96 1.86
C ALA A 44 -21.08 4.64 3.07
N GLU A 45 -20.72 3.90 4.12
CA GLU A 45 -19.99 4.44 5.29
C GLU A 45 -18.62 5.01 4.89
N ILE A 46 -17.90 4.35 3.97
CA ILE A 46 -16.65 4.89 3.40
C ILE A 46 -16.89 6.25 2.75
N TRP A 47 -17.96 6.39 1.94
CA TRP A 47 -18.31 7.66 1.32
C TRP A 47 -18.67 8.72 2.34
N GLU A 48 -19.56 8.41 3.28
CA GLU A 48 -20.04 9.33 4.31
C GLU A 48 -18.87 9.84 5.18
N THR A 49 -18.01 8.94 5.67
CA THR A 49 -16.85 9.30 6.48
C THR A 49 -15.84 10.13 5.68
N THR A 50 -15.63 9.83 4.38
CA THR A 50 -14.76 10.62 3.51
C THR A 50 -15.29 12.04 3.33
N LEU A 51 -16.58 12.21 3.09
CA LEU A 51 -17.20 13.53 2.96
C LEU A 51 -17.17 14.31 4.28
N GLU A 52 -17.42 13.64 5.39
CA GLU A 52 -17.37 14.26 6.73
C GLU A 52 -15.96 14.80 7.03
N VAL A 53 -14.91 14.00 6.83
CA VAL A 53 -13.55 14.46 7.12
C VAL A 53 -13.09 15.56 6.15
N ALA A 54 -13.56 15.54 4.88
CA ALA A 54 -13.29 16.61 3.93
C ALA A 54 -13.89 17.94 4.40
N ARG A 55 -15.18 17.95 4.79
CA ARG A 55 -15.85 19.10 5.37
C ARG A 55 -15.22 19.54 6.69
N GLY A 56 -14.86 18.57 7.54
CA GLY A 56 -14.20 18.83 8.82
C GLY A 56 -12.83 19.51 8.66
N ALA A 57 -12.03 19.12 7.67
CA ALA A 57 -10.74 19.75 7.38
C ALA A 57 -10.94 21.19 6.83
N MET A 58 -11.91 21.40 5.93
CA MET A 58 -12.27 22.74 5.44
C MET A 58 -12.72 23.65 6.59
N ALA A 59 -13.62 23.18 7.43
CA ALA A 59 -14.08 23.97 8.57
C ALA A 59 -12.96 24.34 9.55
N LYS A 60 -12.01 23.43 9.81
CA LYS A 60 -10.84 23.69 10.66
C LYS A 60 -9.87 24.71 10.05
N SER A 61 -9.71 24.70 8.70
CA SER A 61 -8.84 25.63 8.01
C SER A 61 -9.46 27.00 7.77
N GLY A 62 -10.80 27.11 7.84
CA GLY A 62 -11.54 28.31 7.47
C GLY A 62 -11.56 28.59 5.95
N LEU A 63 -11.16 27.61 5.12
CA LEU A 63 -11.12 27.74 3.68
C LEU A 63 -12.48 27.38 3.05
N GLU A 64 -12.80 28.04 1.96
CA GLU A 64 -13.98 27.78 1.12
C GLU A 64 -13.61 26.96 -0.13
N ALA A 65 -14.60 26.48 -0.87
CA ALA A 65 -14.36 25.70 -2.09
C ALA A 65 -13.50 26.43 -3.12
N ALA A 66 -13.62 27.75 -3.20
CA ALA A 66 -12.84 28.60 -4.11
C ALA A 66 -11.35 28.68 -3.75
N ASP A 67 -10.98 28.39 -2.50
CA ASP A 67 -9.59 28.40 -2.02
C ASP A 67 -8.89 27.06 -2.27
N ILE A 68 -9.64 26.02 -2.62
CA ILE A 68 -9.10 24.67 -2.87
C ILE A 68 -8.82 24.50 -4.35
N ALA A 69 -7.54 24.49 -4.72
CA ALA A 69 -7.11 24.35 -6.10
C ALA A 69 -7.58 23.02 -6.74
N ALA A 70 -7.48 21.90 -6.00
CA ALA A 70 -7.93 20.59 -6.45
C ALA A 70 -8.06 19.60 -5.29
N ILE A 71 -8.77 18.48 -5.55
CA ILE A 71 -8.82 17.30 -4.71
C ILE A 71 -7.96 16.19 -5.34
N GLY A 72 -7.05 15.63 -4.54
CA GLY A 72 -6.35 14.38 -4.81
C GLY A 72 -6.88 13.26 -3.93
N ILE A 73 -7.00 12.05 -4.49
CA ILE A 73 -7.48 10.85 -3.80
C ILE A 73 -6.34 9.85 -3.70
N THR A 74 -6.18 9.30 -2.52
CA THR A 74 -5.38 8.08 -2.33
C THR A 74 -6.20 7.08 -1.53
N ASN A 75 -6.03 5.79 -1.80
CA ASN A 75 -6.95 4.79 -1.27
C ASN A 75 -6.26 3.45 -1.00
N GLN A 76 -6.82 2.68 -0.05
CA GLN A 76 -6.57 1.26 0.04
C GLN A 76 -6.82 0.61 -1.32
N ARG A 77 -5.86 -0.17 -1.80
CA ARG A 77 -5.93 -0.77 -3.14
C ARG A 77 -6.80 -2.04 -3.13
N GLU A 78 -7.13 -2.56 -4.29
CA GLU A 78 -7.77 -3.85 -4.58
C GLU A 78 -9.16 -4.06 -3.95
N THR A 79 -9.58 -3.28 -2.98
CA THR A 79 -10.91 -3.34 -2.38
C THR A 79 -11.95 -3.09 -3.46
N THR A 80 -12.88 -4.03 -3.60
CA THR A 80 -13.79 -4.16 -4.74
C THR A 80 -15.18 -3.70 -4.37
N VAL A 81 -15.70 -2.70 -5.09
CA VAL A 81 -17.06 -2.18 -4.97
C VAL A 81 -17.80 -2.43 -6.27
N VAL A 82 -19.06 -2.88 -6.18
CA VAL A 82 -20.00 -2.98 -7.31
C VAL A 82 -21.27 -2.27 -6.92
N TRP A 83 -21.73 -1.35 -7.78
CA TRP A 83 -22.94 -0.55 -7.50
C TRP A 83 -23.83 -0.42 -8.73
N ASP A 84 -25.08 -0.10 -8.48
CA ASP A 84 -26.06 0.17 -9.54
C ASP A 84 -25.90 1.60 -10.05
N ARG A 85 -25.79 1.76 -11.37
CA ARG A 85 -25.58 3.06 -12.03
C ARG A 85 -26.75 4.04 -11.83
N GLU A 86 -27.96 3.53 -11.73
CA GLU A 86 -29.17 4.36 -11.66
C GLU A 86 -29.43 4.82 -10.23
N THR A 87 -29.27 3.91 -9.25
CA THR A 87 -29.54 4.24 -7.85
C THR A 87 -28.33 4.76 -7.11
N GLY A 88 -27.12 4.45 -7.58
CA GLY A 88 -25.87 4.74 -6.86
C GLY A 88 -25.60 3.79 -5.69
N GLU A 89 -26.47 2.79 -5.44
CA GLU A 89 -26.38 1.91 -4.29
C GLU A 89 -25.46 0.71 -4.53
N PRO A 90 -24.56 0.37 -3.60
CA PRO A 90 -23.77 -0.85 -3.65
C PRO A 90 -24.64 -2.11 -3.62
N VAL A 91 -24.38 -3.08 -4.49
CA VAL A 91 -25.15 -4.34 -4.54
C VAL A 91 -24.79 -5.32 -3.43
N CYS A 92 -23.67 -5.12 -2.78
CA CYS A 92 -23.21 -5.88 -1.63
C CYS A 92 -22.10 -5.08 -0.90
N PRO A 93 -21.70 -5.47 0.32
CA PRO A 93 -20.55 -4.87 0.99
C PRO A 93 -19.28 -4.95 0.13
N ALA A 94 -18.43 -3.93 0.23
CA ALA A 94 -17.15 -3.91 -0.44
C ALA A 94 -16.26 -5.07 0.05
N ILE A 95 -15.69 -5.85 -0.87
CA ILE A 95 -14.79 -6.94 -0.51
C ILE A 95 -13.38 -6.40 -0.38
N VAL A 96 -12.85 -6.42 0.84
CA VAL A 96 -11.56 -5.80 1.20
C VAL A 96 -10.39 -6.60 0.64
N TRP A 97 -9.27 -5.94 0.37
CA TRP A 97 -8.02 -6.54 -0.11
C TRP A 97 -7.52 -7.70 0.76
N GLN A 98 -7.76 -7.67 2.07
CA GLN A 98 -7.39 -8.71 3.04
C GLN A 98 -8.26 -9.98 2.95
N CYS A 99 -9.41 -9.89 2.27
CA CYS A 99 -10.40 -10.96 2.26
C CYS A 99 -9.92 -12.18 1.47
N ARG A 100 -9.95 -13.35 2.10
CA ARG A 100 -9.47 -14.62 1.52
C ARG A 100 -10.58 -15.51 0.92
N ARG A 101 -11.85 -15.01 0.80
CA ARG A 101 -12.99 -15.79 0.28
C ARG A 101 -12.79 -16.35 -1.11
N THR A 102 -11.93 -15.74 -1.91
CA THR A 102 -11.62 -16.14 -3.29
C THR A 102 -10.30 -16.91 -3.43
N ALA A 103 -9.65 -17.29 -2.32
CA ALA A 103 -8.39 -18.05 -2.36
C ALA A 103 -8.50 -19.34 -3.20
N PRO A 104 -9.58 -20.17 -3.08
CA PRO A 104 -9.70 -21.36 -3.93
C PRO A 104 -9.77 -21.06 -5.43
N MET A 105 -10.31 -19.89 -5.81
CA MET A 105 -10.33 -19.45 -7.22
C MET A 105 -8.93 -19.06 -7.67
N ALA A 106 -8.16 -18.38 -6.85
CA ALA A 106 -6.78 -18.01 -7.14
C ALA A 106 -5.89 -19.27 -7.29
N ASP A 107 -6.05 -20.25 -6.40
CA ASP A 107 -5.34 -21.54 -6.47
C ASP A 107 -5.66 -22.29 -7.76
N ALA A 108 -6.94 -22.33 -8.15
CA ALA A 108 -7.37 -22.95 -9.41
C ALA A 108 -6.77 -22.24 -10.64
N LEU A 109 -6.65 -20.91 -10.63
CA LEU A 109 -5.98 -20.15 -11.69
C LEU A 109 -4.49 -20.48 -11.75
N ALA A 110 -3.81 -20.58 -10.62
CA ALA A 110 -2.42 -20.96 -10.54
C ALA A 110 -2.18 -22.38 -11.14
N ALA A 111 -3.03 -23.34 -10.75
CA ALA A 111 -2.97 -24.73 -11.20
C ALA A 111 -3.33 -24.92 -12.70
N SER A 112 -4.13 -24.02 -13.28
CA SER A 112 -4.59 -24.09 -14.69
C SER A 112 -3.58 -23.58 -15.72
N GLY A 113 -2.38 -23.18 -15.30
CA GLY A 113 -1.32 -22.65 -16.17
C GLY A 113 -1.49 -21.16 -16.56
N TRP A 114 -2.43 -20.45 -15.94
CA TRP A 114 -2.63 -19.02 -16.19
C TRP A 114 -1.66 -18.12 -15.41
N ALA A 115 -0.98 -18.64 -14.40
CA ALA A 115 -0.12 -17.83 -13.53
C ALA A 115 0.91 -16.98 -14.31
N GLU A 116 1.63 -17.59 -15.25
CA GLU A 116 2.66 -16.88 -16.04
C GLU A 116 2.03 -15.87 -17.00
N LYS A 117 0.88 -16.20 -17.64
CA LYS A 117 0.17 -15.25 -18.51
C LYS A 117 -0.35 -14.02 -17.74
N ILE A 118 -0.92 -14.24 -16.56
CA ILE A 118 -1.35 -13.17 -15.65
C ILE A 118 -0.15 -12.30 -15.30
N ARG A 119 0.97 -12.92 -14.88
CA ARG A 119 2.19 -12.21 -14.51
C ARG A 119 2.73 -11.35 -15.65
N GLN A 120 2.83 -11.88 -16.85
CA GLN A 120 3.37 -11.15 -18.02
C GLN A 120 2.50 -9.96 -18.44
N ARG A 121 1.18 -10.02 -18.23
CA ARG A 121 0.25 -8.95 -18.62
C ARG A 121 0.06 -7.93 -17.51
N THR A 122 -0.12 -8.40 -16.28
CA THR A 122 -0.52 -7.55 -15.16
C THR A 122 0.62 -7.23 -14.18
N GLY A 123 1.73 -7.97 -14.22
CA GLY A 123 2.79 -7.90 -13.23
C GLY A 123 2.47 -8.60 -11.90
N LEU A 124 1.27 -9.19 -11.79
CA LEU A 124 0.73 -9.77 -10.57
C LEU A 124 0.81 -11.31 -10.59
N VAL A 125 0.63 -11.91 -9.43
CA VAL A 125 0.44 -13.35 -9.28
C VAL A 125 -1.04 -13.66 -9.03
N PRO A 126 -1.56 -14.87 -9.35
CA PRO A 126 -2.89 -15.27 -8.94
C PRO A 126 -3.00 -15.30 -7.41
N ASP A 127 -3.74 -14.37 -6.83
CA ASP A 127 -4.00 -14.31 -5.39
C ASP A 127 -5.36 -13.64 -5.12
N ALA A 128 -6.02 -14.04 -4.03
CA ALA A 128 -7.26 -13.44 -3.56
C ALA A 128 -7.10 -11.95 -3.15
N TYR A 129 -5.87 -11.49 -3.01
CA TYR A 129 -5.52 -10.10 -2.74
C TYR A 129 -6.09 -9.15 -3.81
N PHE A 130 -6.02 -9.49 -5.08
CA PHE A 130 -6.36 -8.64 -6.21
C PHE A 130 -7.85 -8.66 -6.57
N SER A 131 -8.34 -7.61 -7.26
CA SER A 131 -9.78 -7.37 -7.44
C SER A 131 -10.49 -8.39 -8.34
N GLY A 132 -9.83 -8.93 -9.37
CA GLY A 132 -10.48 -9.74 -10.42
C GLY A 132 -11.24 -10.96 -9.88
N THR A 133 -10.65 -11.70 -8.92
CA THR A 133 -11.33 -12.85 -8.30
C THR A 133 -12.52 -12.44 -7.44
N LYS A 134 -12.43 -11.28 -6.76
CA LYS A 134 -13.53 -10.72 -5.94
C LYS A 134 -14.69 -10.29 -6.82
N LEU A 135 -14.40 -9.61 -7.94
CA LEU A 135 -15.41 -9.17 -8.89
C LEU A 135 -16.14 -10.37 -9.49
N ARG A 136 -15.42 -11.39 -9.96
CA ARG A 136 -16.03 -12.64 -10.41
C ARG A 136 -16.92 -13.27 -9.34
N TRP A 137 -16.43 -13.33 -8.08
CA TRP A 137 -17.20 -13.87 -6.96
C TRP A 137 -18.54 -13.11 -6.77
N ILE A 138 -18.52 -11.78 -6.86
CA ILE A 138 -19.74 -10.95 -6.76
C ILE A 138 -20.71 -11.33 -7.88
N LEU A 139 -20.24 -11.39 -9.13
CA LEU A 139 -21.09 -11.73 -10.27
C LEU A 139 -21.70 -13.14 -10.17
N ASP A 140 -20.97 -14.10 -9.56
CA ASP A 140 -21.41 -15.48 -9.42
C ASP A 140 -22.30 -15.73 -8.19
N LYS A 141 -22.18 -14.90 -7.14
CA LYS A 141 -22.83 -15.17 -5.84
C LYS A 141 -23.92 -14.20 -5.45
N ILE A 142 -23.91 -12.98 -5.97
CA ILE A 142 -24.94 -11.99 -5.66
C ILE A 142 -26.09 -12.15 -6.67
N PRO A 143 -27.33 -12.39 -6.21
CA PRO A 143 -28.47 -12.59 -7.10
C PRO A 143 -28.68 -11.42 -8.05
N GLY A 144 -28.77 -11.69 -9.34
CA GLY A 144 -28.97 -10.69 -10.39
C GLY A 144 -27.75 -9.87 -10.80
N ALA A 145 -26.60 -10.00 -10.09
CA ALA A 145 -25.41 -9.20 -10.37
C ALA A 145 -24.85 -9.46 -11.79
N ARG A 146 -24.71 -10.73 -12.18
CA ARG A 146 -24.24 -11.09 -13.53
C ARG A 146 -25.11 -10.49 -14.61
N ARG A 147 -26.43 -10.67 -14.53
CA ARG A 147 -27.37 -10.11 -15.49
C ARG A 147 -27.30 -8.58 -15.52
N GLY A 148 -27.29 -7.91 -14.35
CA GLY A 148 -27.16 -6.46 -14.27
C GLY A 148 -25.86 -5.93 -14.88
N ALA A 149 -24.75 -6.68 -14.74
CA ALA A 149 -23.47 -6.35 -15.36
C ALA A 149 -23.52 -6.50 -16.89
N GLU A 150 -24.10 -7.59 -17.40
CA GLU A 150 -24.29 -7.84 -18.84
C GLU A 150 -25.24 -6.83 -19.49
N GLU A 151 -26.23 -6.34 -18.77
CA GLU A 151 -27.15 -5.27 -19.20
C GLU A 151 -26.51 -3.85 -19.08
N GLY A 152 -25.28 -3.73 -18.54
CA GLY A 152 -24.58 -2.44 -18.35
C GLY A 152 -25.15 -1.58 -17.23
N ARG A 153 -26.01 -2.14 -16.36
CA ARG A 153 -26.61 -1.46 -15.21
C ARG A 153 -25.67 -1.39 -14.01
N LEU A 154 -24.80 -2.39 -13.83
CA LEU A 154 -23.85 -2.40 -12.72
C LEU A 154 -22.49 -1.86 -13.14
N LEU A 155 -21.89 -1.11 -12.25
CA LEU A 155 -20.55 -0.56 -12.36
C LEU A 155 -19.63 -1.22 -11.32
N PHE A 156 -18.38 -1.40 -11.70
CA PHE A 156 -17.28 -1.83 -10.82
C PHE A 156 -16.30 -0.70 -10.60
N GLY A 157 -15.69 -0.66 -9.43
CA GLY A 157 -14.54 0.16 -9.15
C GLY A 157 -13.77 -0.31 -7.92
N THR A 158 -12.53 0.13 -7.86
CA THR A 158 -11.79 0.25 -6.61
C THR A 158 -12.26 1.51 -5.87
N ILE A 159 -11.75 1.75 -4.66
CA ILE A 159 -12.27 2.84 -3.82
C ILE A 159 -12.11 4.22 -4.47
N ASP A 160 -11.04 4.46 -5.24
CA ASP A 160 -10.90 5.69 -6.03
C ASP A 160 -12.09 5.93 -6.97
N SER A 161 -12.49 4.92 -7.72
CA SER A 161 -13.64 5.01 -8.64
C SER A 161 -14.93 5.30 -7.88
N TRP A 162 -15.14 4.64 -6.74
CA TRP A 162 -16.30 4.86 -5.89
C TRP A 162 -16.35 6.29 -5.35
N LEU A 163 -15.21 6.82 -4.88
CA LEU A 163 -15.14 8.19 -4.38
C LEU A 163 -15.31 9.22 -5.50
N ILE A 164 -14.67 9.03 -6.66
CA ILE A 164 -14.83 9.94 -7.82
C ILE A 164 -16.26 9.95 -8.30
N TRP A 165 -16.92 8.76 -8.40
CA TRP A 165 -18.33 8.64 -8.76
C TRP A 165 -19.21 9.51 -7.84
N ASN A 166 -19.06 9.35 -6.54
CA ASN A 166 -19.88 10.09 -5.56
C ASN A 166 -19.54 11.60 -5.54
N LEU A 167 -18.26 11.97 -5.59
CA LEU A 167 -17.84 13.38 -5.64
C LEU A 167 -18.40 14.10 -6.86
N THR A 168 -18.51 13.42 -7.98
CA THR A 168 -18.98 13.99 -9.25
C THR A 168 -20.48 13.81 -9.49
N GLY A 169 -21.25 13.28 -8.52
CA GLY A 169 -22.69 13.04 -8.67
C GLY A 169 -23.02 12.08 -9.81
N GLY A 170 -22.25 11.00 -9.96
CA GLY A 170 -22.45 9.96 -10.96
C GLY A 170 -22.01 10.31 -12.38
N ARG A 171 -21.33 11.46 -12.60
CA ARG A 171 -20.90 11.89 -13.94
C ARG A 171 -19.60 11.24 -14.43
N ALA A 172 -18.73 10.80 -13.52
CA ALA A 172 -17.43 10.23 -13.87
C ALA A 172 -17.27 8.81 -13.31
N HIS A 173 -17.27 7.81 -14.18
CA HIS A 173 -16.91 6.44 -13.86
C HIS A 173 -15.50 6.16 -14.39
N VAL A 174 -14.52 6.43 -13.57
CA VAL A 174 -13.08 6.42 -13.92
C VAL A 174 -12.26 5.80 -12.80
N THR A 175 -11.08 5.30 -13.14
CA THR A 175 -10.02 4.89 -12.21
C THR A 175 -8.67 5.38 -12.73
N ASP A 176 -7.66 5.40 -11.88
CA ASP A 176 -6.31 5.68 -12.31
C ASP A 176 -5.55 4.41 -12.70
N VAL A 177 -4.43 4.58 -13.44
CA VAL A 177 -3.59 3.46 -13.90
C VAL A 177 -2.99 2.64 -12.74
N THR A 178 -2.74 3.25 -11.57
CA THR A 178 -2.16 2.52 -10.44
C THR A 178 -3.18 1.58 -9.79
N ASN A 179 -4.42 2.02 -9.58
CA ASN A 179 -5.51 1.18 -9.09
C ASN A 179 -5.90 0.12 -10.14
N ALA A 180 -6.02 0.49 -11.41
CA ALA A 180 -6.29 -0.47 -12.49
C ALA A 180 -5.25 -1.59 -12.53
N SER A 181 -3.97 -1.29 -12.32
CA SER A 181 -2.88 -2.28 -12.31
C SER A 181 -3.00 -3.31 -11.18
N ARG A 182 -3.86 -3.08 -10.17
CA ARG A 182 -4.06 -3.99 -9.02
C ARG A 182 -5.26 -4.92 -9.17
N THR A 183 -5.87 -4.97 -10.34
CA THR A 183 -7.12 -5.72 -10.55
C THR A 183 -6.94 -7.15 -11.05
N MET A 184 -5.80 -7.53 -11.58
CA MET A 184 -5.55 -8.72 -12.43
C MET A 184 -6.34 -8.71 -13.76
N LEU A 185 -6.86 -7.57 -14.17
CA LEU A 185 -7.65 -7.41 -15.39
C LEU A 185 -7.00 -6.45 -16.40
N PHE A 186 -5.98 -5.70 -15.96
CA PHE A 186 -5.39 -4.61 -16.70
C PHE A 186 -4.01 -4.98 -17.24
N ASP A 187 -3.81 -4.86 -18.56
CA ASP A 187 -2.51 -5.03 -19.20
C ASP A 187 -1.65 -3.79 -18.95
N ILE A 188 -0.64 -3.92 -18.09
CA ILE A 188 0.21 -2.80 -17.68
C ILE A 188 1.14 -2.28 -18.78
N ARG A 189 1.38 -3.04 -19.84
CA ARG A 189 2.18 -2.61 -21.01
C ARG A 189 1.32 -1.90 -22.05
N ARG A 190 0.11 -2.44 -22.34
CA ARG A 190 -0.83 -1.88 -23.32
C ARG A 190 -1.71 -0.80 -22.75
N LEU A 191 -1.73 -0.63 -21.41
CA LEU A 191 -2.50 0.34 -20.66
C LEU A 191 -4.01 0.27 -20.98
N ARG A 192 -4.54 -0.95 -20.98
CA ARG A 192 -5.97 -1.22 -21.23
C ARG A 192 -6.43 -2.47 -20.48
N TRP A 193 -7.72 -2.57 -20.28
CA TRP A 193 -8.34 -3.82 -19.86
C TRP A 193 -7.99 -4.92 -20.85
N ASP A 194 -7.56 -6.09 -20.35
CA ASP A 194 -7.13 -7.20 -21.19
C ASP A 194 -8.31 -8.10 -21.54
N PRO A 195 -8.71 -8.22 -22.84
CA PRO A 195 -9.90 -8.98 -23.23
C PRO A 195 -9.84 -10.47 -22.85
N GLU A 196 -8.65 -11.11 -22.90
CA GLU A 196 -8.51 -12.52 -22.52
C GLU A 196 -8.64 -12.71 -21.01
N LEU A 197 -8.17 -11.74 -20.20
CA LEU A 197 -8.38 -11.78 -18.76
C LEU A 197 -9.84 -11.50 -18.41
N LEU A 198 -10.52 -10.58 -19.10
CA LEU A 198 -11.94 -10.35 -18.91
C LEU A 198 -12.74 -11.61 -19.24
N GLU A 199 -12.46 -12.30 -20.34
CA GLU A 199 -13.07 -13.57 -20.70
C GLU A 199 -12.79 -14.66 -19.64
N LEU A 200 -11.52 -14.80 -19.20
CA LEU A 200 -11.11 -15.76 -18.16
C LEU A 200 -11.91 -15.58 -16.86
N PHE A 201 -12.09 -14.34 -16.42
CA PHE A 201 -12.85 -14.02 -15.22
C PHE A 201 -14.35 -13.90 -15.45
N GLY A 202 -14.81 -13.91 -16.72
CA GLY A 202 -16.23 -13.74 -17.08
C GLY A 202 -16.76 -12.38 -16.69
N ILE A 203 -15.98 -11.30 -16.91
CA ILE A 203 -16.31 -9.93 -16.52
C ILE A 203 -16.70 -9.13 -17.75
N PRO A 204 -17.95 -8.59 -17.82
CA PRO A 204 -18.37 -7.70 -18.89
C PRO A 204 -17.59 -6.38 -18.88
N GLU A 205 -17.00 -5.99 -20.02
CA GLU A 205 -16.18 -4.78 -20.13
C GLU A 205 -16.95 -3.50 -19.79
N GLN A 206 -18.26 -3.45 -20.12
CA GLN A 206 -19.10 -2.27 -19.88
C GLN A 206 -19.30 -1.88 -18.41
N MET A 207 -18.98 -2.77 -17.47
CA MET A 207 -19.02 -2.45 -16.05
C MET A 207 -17.71 -1.84 -15.52
N LEU A 208 -16.64 -1.82 -16.33
CA LEU A 208 -15.32 -1.36 -15.92
C LEU A 208 -15.17 0.16 -16.07
N PRO A 209 -14.46 0.85 -15.17
CA PRO A 209 -14.23 2.27 -15.27
C PRO A 209 -13.26 2.60 -16.42
N LYS A 210 -13.39 3.79 -16.98
CA LYS A 210 -12.38 4.32 -17.91
C LYS A 210 -11.08 4.57 -17.14
N VAL A 211 -9.98 3.99 -17.61
CA VAL A 211 -8.66 4.19 -17.00
C VAL A 211 -8.04 5.50 -17.47
N GLN A 212 -7.49 6.26 -16.54
CA GLN A 212 -6.86 7.56 -16.80
C GLN A 212 -5.50 7.67 -16.08
N PRO A 213 -4.63 8.63 -16.45
CA PRO A 213 -3.41 8.92 -15.70
C PRO A 213 -3.68 9.30 -14.25
N SER A 214 -2.74 9.01 -13.34
CA SER A 214 -2.86 9.37 -11.91
C SER A 214 -2.96 10.88 -11.67
N SER A 215 -2.42 11.70 -12.57
CA SER A 215 -2.48 13.16 -12.52
C SER A 215 -3.21 13.66 -13.77
N CYS A 216 -4.51 13.88 -13.65
CA CYS A 216 -5.38 14.49 -14.66
C CYS A 216 -6.70 14.92 -14.01
N ILE A 217 -7.47 15.80 -14.65
CA ILE A 217 -8.79 16.20 -14.18
C ILE A 217 -9.78 15.08 -14.53
N TYR A 218 -10.32 14.40 -13.51
CA TYR A 218 -11.34 13.36 -13.64
C TYR A 218 -12.74 13.92 -13.74
N GLY A 219 -12.98 15.11 -13.14
CA GLY A 219 -14.26 15.81 -13.10
C GLY A 219 -14.24 16.91 -12.05
N GLU A 220 -15.43 17.49 -11.78
CA GLU A 220 -15.64 18.48 -10.74
C GLU A 220 -16.65 17.97 -9.72
N THR A 221 -16.48 18.35 -8.46
CA THR A 221 -17.40 17.99 -7.39
C THR A 221 -18.80 18.58 -7.63
N GLU A 222 -19.83 17.91 -7.07
CA GLU A 222 -21.15 18.50 -6.92
C GLU A 222 -21.08 19.74 -6.01
N PRO A 223 -21.60 20.91 -6.43
CA PRO A 223 -21.53 22.12 -5.62
C PRO A 223 -22.13 21.99 -4.22
N ALA A 224 -23.16 21.15 -4.08
CA ALA A 224 -23.82 20.91 -2.79
C ALA A 224 -22.90 20.24 -1.75
N LEU A 225 -21.82 19.59 -2.18
CA LEU A 225 -20.91 18.91 -1.25
C LEU A 225 -20.04 19.90 -0.46
N PHE A 226 -19.55 20.98 -1.12
CA PHE A 226 -18.55 21.91 -0.56
C PHE A 226 -18.91 23.38 -0.70
N GLY A 227 -20.14 23.69 -1.17
CA GLY A 227 -20.53 25.09 -1.45
C GLY A 227 -19.98 25.66 -2.75
N GLY A 228 -19.31 24.84 -3.55
CA GLY A 228 -18.72 25.21 -4.85
C GLY A 228 -18.15 24.01 -5.57
N LYS A 229 -17.72 24.19 -6.81
CA LYS A 229 -17.04 23.16 -7.58
C LYS A 229 -15.55 23.14 -7.28
N ILE A 230 -15.02 21.96 -7.04
CA ILE A 230 -13.58 21.71 -6.87
C ILE A 230 -13.16 20.65 -7.87
N PRO A 231 -12.08 20.84 -8.67
CA PRO A 231 -11.56 19.81 -9.56
C PRO A 231 -11.08 18.58 -8.77
N VAL A 232 -11.52 17.38 -9.17
CA VAL A 232 -10.93 16.11 -8.72
C VAL A 232 -9.86 15.76 -9.74
N ALA A 233 -8.59 15.89 -9.37
CA ALA A 233 -7.51 15.96 -10.37
C ALA A 233 -6.30 15.05 -10.08
N GLY A 234 -6.35 14.24 -9.03
CA GLY A 234 -5.33 13.24 -8.71
C GLY A 234 -5.96 12.00 -8.11
N ALA A 235 -5.50 10.82 -8.52
CA ALA A 235 -5.84 9.57 -7.88
C ALA A 235 -4.67 8.58 -7.95
N ALA A 236 -4.41 7.87 -6.86
CA ALA A 236 -3.42 6.80 -6.83
C ALA A 236 -3.69 5.84 -5.67
N GLY A 237 -3.36 4.57 -5.83
CA GLY A 237 -3.27 3.64 -4.73
C GLY A 237 -2.31 4.13 -3.65
N ASP A 238 -2.59 3.81 -2.38
CA ASP A 238 -1.89 4.33 -1.21
C ASP A 238 -0.37 4.19 -1.28
N GLN A 239 0.13 3.04 -1.72
CA GLN A 239 1.57 2.79 -1.79
C GLN A 239 2.24 3.53 -2.95
N GLN A 240 1.56 3.67 -4.08
CA GLN A 240 2.03 4.47 -5.22
C GLN A 240 1.99 5.96 -4.91
N SER A 241 0.95 6.41 -4.21
CA SER A 241 0.85 7.78 -3.71
C SER A 241 1.99 8.10 -2.74
N ALA A 242 2.28 7.21 -1.78
CA ALA A 242 3.41 7.38 -0.86
C ALA A 242 4.76 7.43 -1.59
N LEU A 243 4.97 6.59 -2.61
CA LEU A 243 6.18 6.65 -3.45
C LEU A 243 6.33 8.03 -4.10
N PHE A 244 5.24 8.57 -4.65
CA PHE A 244 5.22 9.89 -5.27
C PHE A 244 5.42 11.01 -4.24
N GLY A 245 4.74 10.94 -3.09
CA GLY A 245 4.88 11.91 -1.99
C GLY A 245 6.27 11.93 -1.36
N GLN A 246 6.99 10.80 -1.37
CA GLN A 246 8.40 10.69 -1.00
C GLN A 246 9.35 11.26 -2.08
N CYS A 247 8.82 11.80 -3.18
CA CYS A 247 9.61 12.28 -4.34
C CYS A 247 10.52 11.20 -4.94
N CYS A 248 10.06 9.97 -4.97
CA CYS A 248 10.72 8.86 -5.66
C CYS A 248 10.36 8.90 -7.14
N PHE A 249 11.05 9.73 -7.92
CA PHE A 249 10.72 9.99 -9.33
C PHE A 249 11.67 9.33 -10.33
N GLU A 250 12.80 8.78 -9.86
CA GLU A 250 13.83 8.21 -10.70
C GLU A 250 13.98 6.70 -10.47
N ALA A 251 14.45 5.99 -11.49
CA ALA A 251 14.75 4.57 -11.35
C ALA A 251 15.79 4.34 -10.23
N GLY A 252 15.52 3.36 -9.37
CA GLY A 252 16.32 3.08 -8.18
C GLY A 252 15.91 3.84 -6.92
N ASP A 253 15.01 4.83 -7.01
CA ASP A 253 14.41 5.43 -5.81
C ASP A 253 13.50 4.41 -5.11
N VAL A 254 13.68 4.25 -3.80
CA VAL A 254 12.93 3.28 -2.98
C VAL A 254 12.30 3.96 -1.78
N LYS A 255 11.05 3.59 -1.50
CA LYS A 255 10.39 3.91 -0.25
C LYS A 255 9.97 2.67 0.52
N ASN A 256 9.90 2.76 1.84
CA ASN A 256 9.27 1.78 2.72
C ASN A 256 8.31 2.46 3.69
N THR A 257 7.05 2.05 3.68
CA THR A 257 6.06 2.45 4.68
C THR A 257 6.03 1.41 5.80
N TYR A 258 6.44 1.80 7.00
CA TYR A 258 6.47 0.97 8.21
C TYR A 258 5.16 1.10 8.98
N GLY A 259 4.15 0.32 8.58
CA GLY A 259 2.85 0.20 9.22
C GLY A 259 2.70 -1.09 10.02
N THR A 260 1.51 -1.68 10.03
CA THR A 260 1.24 -3.04 10.57
C THR A 260 2.16 -4.08 9.90
N GLY A 261 2.30 -3.98 8.57
CA GLY A 261 3.36 -4.58 7.76
C GLY A 261 4.30 -3.51 7.21
N CYS A 262 5.26 -3.92 6.37
CA CYS A 262 6.03 -3.00 5.55
C CYS A 262 5.67 -3.17 4.08
N PHE A 263 5.53 -2.05 3.39
CA PHE A 263 5.28 -2.02 1.95
C PHE A 263 6.39 -1.22 1.26
N LEU A 264 7.23 -1.95 0.54
CA LEU A 264 8.36 -1.39 -0.19
C LEU A 264 8.00 -1.23 -1.66
N LEU A 265 8.28 -0.06 -2.20
CA LEU A 265 8.21 0.17 -3.65
C LEU A 265 9.53 0.76 -4.14
N MET A 266 10.07 0.15 -5.22
CA MET A 266 11.21 0.69 -5.96
C MET A 266 10.73 1.17 -7.33
N HIS A 267 10.96 2.44 -7.64
CA HIS A 267 10.70 3.00 -8.95
C HIS A 267 11.68 2.37 -9.99
N THR A 268 11.16 1.79 -11.08
CA THR A 268 11.96 1.07 -12.08
C THR A 268 12.12 1.83 -13.42
N GLY A 269 11.54 3.03 -13.54
CA GLY A 269 11.63 3.83 -14.76
C GLY A 269 10.42 3.68 -15.67
N SER A 270 10.65 3.78 -16.99
CA SER A 270 9.60 3.76 -18.02
C SER A 270 9.23 2.36 -18.51
N GLU A 271 9.99 1.35 -18.13
CA GLU A 271 9.76 -0.03 -18.56
C GLU A 271 9.44 -0.92 -17.34
N PRO A 272 8.51 -1.87 -17.50
CA PRO A 272 8.20 -2.79 -16.42
C PRO A 272 9.32 -3.83 -16.23
N VAL A 273 9.80 -3.97 -15.01
CA VAL A 273 10.73 -5.02 -14.59
C VAL A 273 9.92 -6.17 -13.99
N PHE A 274 9.98 -7.35 -14.61
CA PHE A 274 9.30 -8.55 -14.10
C PHE A 274 10.23 -9.29 -13.14
N SER A 275 9.83 -9.37 -11.89
CA SER A 275 10.64 -9.95 -10.83
C SER A 275 10.91 -11.45 -11.06
N LYS A 276 12.14 -11.87 -10.75
CA LYS A 276 12.55 -13.28 -10.66
C LYS A 276 12.69 -13.74 -9.19
N ASN A 277 12.56 -12.77 -8.27
CA ASN A 277 12.76 -12.97 -6.84
C ASN A 277 11.45 -12.82 -6.04
N GLY A 278 10.28 -13.10 -6.64
CA GLY A 278 9.00 -13.11 -5.95
C GLY A 278 8.39 -11.73 -5.65
N LEU A 279 8.87 -10.66 -6.29
CA LEU A 279 8.26 -9.32 -6.15
C LEU A 279 7.12 -9.13 -7.16
N ILE A 280 6.29 -8.14 -6.90
CA ILE A 280 5.19 -7.74 -7.79
C ILE A 280 5.65 -6.58 -8.66
N THR A 281 5.30 -6.63 -9.95
CA THR A 281 5.45 -5.48 -10.86
C THR A 281 4.15 -4.70 -10.89
N THR A 282 4.22 -3.37 -10.74
CA THR A 282 3.04 -2.50 -10.72
C THR A 282 3.32 -1.18 -11.44
N ILE A 283 2.27 -0.42 -11.75
CA ILE A 283 2.42 0.93 -12.27
C ILE A 283 2.64 1.89 -11.10
N ALA A 284 3.65 2.75 -11.19
CA ALA A 284 3.90 3.83 -10.25
C ALA A 284 3.09 5.07 -10.61
N ALA A 285 2.64 5.82 -9.61
CA ALA A 285 2.03 7.13 -9.84
C ALA A 285 3.02 8.08 -10.50
N SER A 286 2.55 8.87 -11.44
CA SER A 286 3.41 9.78 -12.21
C SER A 286 2.66 11.05 -12.61
N GLY A 287 3.43 12.11 -12.85
CA GLY A 287 2.90 13.36 -13.38
C GLY A 287 2.28 13.23 -14.78
N PRO A 288 1.62 14.30 -15.27
CA PRO A 288 0.85 14.28 -16.52
C PRO A 288 1.63 13.70 -17.70
N GLY A 289 0.95 12.83 -18.50
CA GLY A 289 1.49 12.30 -19.77
C GLY A 289 2.65 11.31 -19.62
N ARG A 290 2.93 10.80 -18.42
CA ARG A 290 4.00 9.84 -18.16
C ARG A 290 3.46 8.57 -17.57
N ILE A 291 4.06 7.42 -17.97
CA ILE A 291 3.84 6.13 -17.31
C ILE A 291 5.18 5.69 -16.71
N ARG A 292 5.12 5.22 -15.49
CA ARG A 292 6.25 4.72 -14.72
C ARG A 292 5.87 3.41 -14.03
N TYR A 293 6.87 2.61 -13.73
CA TYR A 293 6.69 1.30 -13.12
C TYR A 293 7.44 1.20 -11.81
N ALA A 294 7.02 0.26 -10.99
CA ALA A 294 7.68 -0.06 -9.73
C ALA A 294 7.68 -1.56 -9.47
N LEU A 295 8.70 -2.02 -8.74
CA LEU A 295 8.67 -3.31 -8.04
C LEU A 295 8.09 -3.09 -6.65
N GLU A 296 7.25 -4.01 -6.20
CA GLU A 296 6.64 -4.00 -4.87
C GLU A 296 6.96 -5.29 -4.11
N GLY A 297 7.39 -5.14 -2.86
CA GLY A 297 7.54 -6.23 -1.90
C GLY A 297 6.85 -5.88 -0.59
N SER A 298 6.25 -6.89 0.06
CA SER A 298 5.47 -6.71 1.28
C SER A 298 5.99 -7.60 2.40
N VAL A 299 6.22 -7.01 3.56
CA VAL A 299 6.43 -7.69 4.84
C VAL A 299 5.09 -7.71 5.57
N PHE A 300 4.56 -8.89 5.88
CA PHE A 300 3.22 -8.99 6.48
C PHE A 300 3.19 -8.58 7.95
N THR A 301 4.28 -8.81 8.67
CA THR A 301 4.38 -8.56 10.12
C THR A 301 5.56 -7.63 10.43
N ALA A 302 5.26 -6.36 10.68
CA ALA A 302 6.23 -5.34 11.10
C ALA A 302 5.76 -4.68 12.40
N GLY A 303 5.01 -3.59 12.34
CA GLY A 303 4.41 -2.97 13.53
C GLY A 303 3.49 -3.93 14.31
N ALA A 304 2.88 -4.90 13.62
CA ALA A 304 2.11 -5.98 14.27
C ALA A 304 2.97 -6.80 15.26
N ALA A 305 4.27 -6.97 15.00
CA ALA A 305 5.15 -7.65 15.97
C ALA A 305 5.37 -6.81 17.23
N VAL A 306 5.42 -5.47 17.10
CA VAL A 306 5.50 -4.56 18.25
C VAL A 306 4.17 -4.53 19.03
N GLN A 307 3.04 -4.55 18.31
CA GLN A 307 1.72 -4.67 18.95
C GLN A 307 1.61 -6.00 19.72
N TRP A 308 2.05 -7.11 19.15
CA TRP A 308 2.09 -8.40 19.82
C TRP A 308 2.92 -8.37 21.12
N LEU A 309 4.07 -7.69 21.14
CA LEU A 309 4.85 -7.49 22.38
C LEU A 309 4.08 -6.71 23.43
N ARG A 310 3.20 -5.77 23.02
CA ARG A 310 2.38 -4.96 23.91
C ARG A 310 1.15 -5.72 24.39
N ASP A 311 0.33 -6.20 23.46
CA ASP A 311 -1.04 -6.63 23.71
C ASP A 311 -1.11 -8.07 24.23
N GLU A 312 -0.34 -8.99 23.65
CA GLU A 312 -0.37 -10.40 24.00
C GLU A 312 0.72 -10.77 25.02
N MET A 313 1.93 -10.21 24.85
CA MET A 313 3.06 -10.57 25.70
C MET A 313 3.16 -9.65 26.94
N GLY A 314 2.53 -8.49 26.95
CA GLY A 314 2.59 -7.53 28.07
C GLY A 314 4.02 -7.04 28.38
N LEU A 315 4.92 -7.03 27.38
CA LEU A 315 6.32 -6.71 27.59
C LEU A 315 6.64 -5.22 27.48
N ILE A 316 5.77 -4.43 26.86
CA ILE A 316 5.90 -2.98 26.70
C ILE A 316 4.54 -2.32 26.93
N SER A 317 4.52 -1.07 27.40
CA SER A 317 3.29 -0.29 27.63
C SER A 317 2.72 0.29 26.34
N ASP A 318 3.60 0.66 25.44
CA ASP A 318 3.28 1.31 24.16
C ASP A 318 4.41 1.08 23.15
N ALA A 319 4.22 1.49 21.90
CA ALA A 319 5.22 1.31 20.85
C ALA A 319 6.54 2.07 21.12
N ALA A 320 6.47 3.25 21.73
CA ALA A 320 7.66 4.05 22.04
C ALA A 320 8.53 3.39 23.10
N ALA A 321 7.93 2.70 24.10
CA ALA A 321 8.64 1.95 25.11
C ALA A 321 9.54 0.84 24.53
N SER A 322 9.25 0.34 23.33
CA SER A 322 10.07 -0.67 22.65
C SER A 322 11.48 -0.17 22.34
N GLU A 323 11.62 1.10 21.95
CA GLU A 323 12.93 1.69 21.66
C GLU A 323 13.77 1.81 22.94
N ALA A 324 13.19 2.34 24.03
CA ALA A 324 13.89 2.49 25.30
C ALA A 324 14.37 1.14 25.86
N ALA A 325 13.50 0.11 25.80
CA ALA A 325 13.84 -1.25 26.21
C ALA A 325 14.97 -1.85 25.35
N ALA A 326 14.88 -1.71 24.01
CA ALA A 326 15.89 -2.23 23.10
C ALA A 326 17.24 -1.52 23.26
N ARG A 327 17.27 -0.23 23.60
CA ARG A 327 18.51 0.54 23.89
C ARG A 327 19.17 0.17 25.21
N SER A 328 18.45 -0.47 26.13
CA SER A 328 19.01 -0.90 27.42
C SER A 328 19.98 -2.08 27.31
N VAL A 329 20.06 -2.72 26.14
CA VAL A 329 21.00 -3.81 25.83
C VAL A 329 21.83 -3.48 24.59
N THR A 330 23.05 -3.99 24.54
CA THR A 330 24.00 -3.70 23.45
C THR A 330 23.65 -4.45 22.15
N ASP A 331 23.09 -5.65 22.30
CA ASP A 331 22.72 -6.55 21.19
C ASP A 331 21.62 -7.53 21.62
N THR A 332 21.22 -8.42 20.73
CA THR A 332 20.18 -9.44 20.98
C THR A 332 20.70 -10.69 21.72
N GLY A 333 21.97 -10.73 22.09
CA GLY A 333 22.61 -11.95 22.64
C GLY A 333 22.67 -13.12 21.66
N GLY A 334 22.55 -12.86 20.35
CA GLY A 334 22.52 -13.86 19.30
C GLY A 334 21.11 -14.47 19.06
N VAL A 335 20.07 -13.87 19.66
CA VAL A 335 18.68 -14.28 19.44
C VAL A 335 18.11 -13.58 18.20
N TYR A 336 17.36 -14.31 17.41
CA TYR A 336 16.63 -13.83 16.24
C TYR A 336 15.14 -14.20 16.37
N VAL A 337 14.28 -13.28 15.95
CA VAL A 337 12.84 -13.45 15.84
C VAL A 337 12.48 -13.44 14.38
N VAL A 338 11.77 -14.47 13.90
CA VAL A 338 11.12 -14.48 12.57
C VAL A 338 9.62 -14.34 12.82
N PRO A 339 9.01 -13.17 12.61
CA PRO A 339 7.63 -12.91 13.02
C PRO A 339 6.62 -13.36 11.96
N ALA A 340 6.70 -14.62 11.54
CA ALA A 340 5.82 -15.21 10.53
C ALA A 340 4.43 -15.58 11.11
N PHE A 341 3.74 -14.63 11.76
CA PHE A 341 2.45 -14.90 12.44
C PHE A 341 1.34 -15.33 11.47
N THR A 342 1.39 -14.86 10.24
CA THR A 342 0.46 -15.19 9.15
C THR A 342 1.19 -15.71 7.91
N GLY A 343 2.34 -16.35 8.11
CA GLY A 343 3.26 -16.72 7.05
C GLY A 343 4.25 -15.60 6.70
N LEU A 344 5.07 -15.86 5.69
CA LEU A 344 6.07 -14.93 5.15
C LEU A 344 5.62 -14.43 3.77
N GLY A 345 5.70 -13.11 3.57
CA GLY A 345 5.47 -12.46 2.27
C GLY A 345 6.66 -12.55 1.33
N ALA A 346 6.83 -11.55 0.48
CA ALA A 346 7.97 -11.46 -0.42
C ALA A 346 9.31 -11.44 0.35
N PRO A 347 10.38 -12.05 -0.17
CA PRO A 347 10.43 -12.83 -1.40
C PRO A 347 10.04 -14.31 -1.24
N TYR A 348 9.68 -14.77 -0.05
CA TYR A 348 9.55 -16.18 0.33
C TYR A 348 8.21 -16.82 -0.04
N TRP A 349 7.11 -16.06 0.06
CA TRP A 349 5.73 -16.51 -0.23
C TRP A 349 5.36 -17.85 0.43
N ASN A 350 5.69 -18.01 1.71
CA ASN A 350 5.39 -19.20 2.48
C ASN A 350 4.28 -18.92 3.50
N GLN A 351 3.06 -19.39 3.21
CA GLN A 351 1.89 -19.22 4.07
C GLN A 351 1.86 -20.16 5.29
N TYR A 352 2.70 -21.19 5.31
CA TYR A 352 2.78 -22.19 6.38
C TYR A 352 3.85 -21.85 7.42
N ALA A 353 4.80 -20.97 7.12
CA ALA A 353 5.75 -20.49 8.11
C ALA A 353 5.05 -19.88 9.32
N ARG A 354 5.61 -20.11 10.51
CA ARG A 354 5.09 -19.59 11.78
C ARG A 354 6.16 -18.82 12.53
N GLY A 355 5.70 -17.95 13.45
CA GLY A 355 6.59 -17.17 14.31
C GLY A 355 7.60 -18.07 15.02
N THR A 356 8.89 -17.74 14.86
CA THR A 356 9.99 -18.57 15.38
C THR A 356 11.00 -17.70 16.11
N ILE A 357 11.45 -18.16 17.28
CA ILE A 357 12.52 -17.51 18.06
C ILE A 357 13.68 -18.50 18.20
N THR A 358 14.86 -18.10 17.77
CA THR A 358 16.06 -18.96 17.79
C THR A 358 17.21 -18.31 18.52
N GLY A 359 18.18 -19.12 19.01
CA GLY A 359 19.40 -18.62 19.65
C GLY A 359 19.27 -18.30 21.14
N ILE A 360 18.17 -18.68 21.79
CA ILE A 360 17.93 -18.45 23.23
C ILE A 360 18.96 -19.21 24.08
N THR A 361 19.58 -18.51 25.03
CA THR A 361 20.44 -19.07 26.07
C THR A 361 19.86 -18.74 27.44
N ARG A 362 20.41 -19.35 28.52
CA ARG A 362 19.91 -19.09 29.89
C ARG A 362 19.98 -17.62 30.31
N GLY A 363 20.91 -16.85 29.74
CA GLY A 363 21.09 -15.43 30.04
C GLY A 363 20.19 -14.49 29.22
N PHE A 364 19.30 -15.02 28.39
CA PHE A 364 18.41 -14.24 27.55
C PHE A 364 17.42 -13.41 28.37
N THR A 365 17.26 -12.15 27.99
CA THR A 365 16.45 -11.18 28.74
C THR A 365 15.26 -10.66 27.93
N ARG A 366 14.26 -10.11 28.63
CA ARG A 366 13.12 -9.41 28.03
C ARG A 366 13.55 -8.29 27.06
N ALA A 367 14.54 -7.50 27.44
CA ALA A 367 15.03 -6.40 26.59
C ALA A 367 15.64 -6.90 25.27
N GLN A 368 16.33 -8.05 25.32
CA GLN A 368 16.89 -8.68 24.12
C GLN A 368 15.78 -9.23 23.22
N LEU A 369 14.67 -9.75 23.75
CA LEU A 369 13.50 -10.16 22.94
C LEU A 369 12.89 -8.97 22.22
N ILE A 370 12.66 -7.87 22.94
CA ILE A 370 12.09 -6.64 22.36
C ILE A 370 13.03 -6.13 21.24
N ARG A 371 14.34 -6.12 21.48
CA ARG A 371 15.32 -5.70 20.47
C ARG A 371 15.33 -6.63 19.27
N ALA A 372 15.35 -7.95 19.44
CA ALA A 372 15.31 -8.92 18.35
C ALA A 372 14.03 -8.80 17.51
N THR A 373 12.90 -8.47 18.14
CA THR A 373 11.64 -8.22 17.44
C THR A 373 11.71 -6.94 16.59
N LEU A 374 12.30 -5.85 17.09
CA LEU A 374 12.53 -4.64 16.28
C LEU A 374 13.51 -4.92 15.13
N GLU A 375 14.63 -5.59 15.40
CA GLU A 375 15.62 -5.93 14.39
C GLU A 375 15.04 -6.84 13.29
N SER A 376 14.06 -7.70 13.61
CA SER A 376 13.41 -8.57 12.63
C SER A 376 12.70 -7.81 11.50
N ILE A 377 12.18 -6.61 11.80
CA ILE A 377 11.54 -5.74 10.80
C ILE A 377 12.59 -5.27 9.78
N ALA A 378 13.78 -4.89 10.27
CA ALA A 378 14.85 -4.44 9.42
C ALA A 378 15.47 -5.58 8.57
N TYR A 379 15.57 -6.78 9.11
CA TYR A 379 16.03 -7.95 8.34
C TYR A 379 15.09 -8.30 7.18
N GLN A 380 13.78 -8.35 7.43
CA GLN A 380 12.80 -8.61 6.37
C GLN A 380 12.83 -7.52 5.29
N THR A 381 12.95 -6.24 5.70
CA THR A 381 13.14 -5.11 4.78
C THR A 381 14.41 -5.26 3.95
N TYR A 382 15.52 -5.68 4.57
CA TYR A 382 16.78 -5.96 3.88
C TYR A 382 16.60 -7.01 2.77
N ASP A 383 15.93 -8.12 3.06
CA ASP A 383 15.73 -9.19 2.10
C ASP A 383 14.95 -8.72 0.85
N ILE A 384 13.90 -7.91 1.06
CA ILE A 384 13.14 -7.32 -0.05
C ILE A 384 14.01 -6.32 -0.84
N CYS A 385 14.78 -5.46 -0.18
CA CYS A 385 15.67 -4.51 -0.86
C CYS A 385 16.70 -5.24 -1.73
N ARG A 386 17.29 -6.35 -1.26
CA ARG A 386 18.22 -7.16 -2.05
C ARG A 386 17.55 -7.83 -3.24
N ALA A 387 16.30 -8.29 -3.08
CA ALA A 387 15.52 -8.81 -4.20
C ALA A 387 15.23 -7.72 -5.25
N MET A 388 14.90 -6.50 -4.81
CA MET A 388 14.68 -5.35 -5.71
C MET A 388 15.94 -4.97 -6.49
N GLU A 389 17.09 -4.88 -5.83
CA GLU A 389 18.38 -4.62 -6.48
C GLU A 389 18.72 -5.66 -7.53
N SER A 390 18.55 -6.94 -7.17
CA SER A 390 18.81 -8.06 -8.08
C SER A 390 17.91 -8.03 -9.32
N ASP A 391 16.63 -7.72 -9.16
CA ASP A 391 15.67 -7.68 -10.27
C ASP A 391 15.82 -6.44 -11.14
N ALA A 392 16.05 -5.27 -10.52
CA ALA A 392 16.17 -4.01 -11.25
C ALA A 392 17.58 -3.74 -11.80
N GLY A 393 18.59 -4.49 -11.34
CA GLY A 393 20.00 -4.29 -11.75
C GLY A 393 20.58 -2.95 -11.27
N VAL A 394 20.06 -2.41 -10.14
CA VAL A 394 20.50 -1.14 -9.55
C VAL A 394 20.88 -1.33 -8.10
N GLU A 395 21.86 -0.59 -7.63
CA GLU A 395 22.28 -0.57 -6.22
C GLU A 395 21.43 0.43 -5.43
N LEU A 396 20.93 0.01 -4.27
CA LEU A 396 20.18 0.86 -3.36
C LEU A 396 21.16 1.69 -2.50
N THR A 397 21.27 2.96 -2.81
CA THR A 397 22.11 3.90 -2.02
C THR A 397 21.30 4.63 -0.96
N ARG A 398 19.96 4.60 -1.07
CA ARG A 398 19.08 5.40 -0.23
C ARG A 398 17.71 4.75 -0.09
N LEU A 399 17.20 4.63 1.15
CA LEU A 399 15.85 4.19 1.47
C LEU A 399 15.07 5.35 2.10
N ARG A 400 13.96 5.74 1.50
CA ARG A 400 13.02 6.71 2.09
C ARG A 400 11.99 5.97 2.93
N VAL A 401 11.71 6.49 4.13
CA VAL A 401 10.86 5.79 5.10
C VAL A 401 9.75 6.68 5.62
N ASP A 402 8.59 6.09 5.88
CA ASP A 402 7.45 6.70 6.54
C ASP A 402 6.65 5.66 7.34
N GLY A 403 5.48 6.06 7.86
CA GLY A 403 4.65 5.21 8.71
C GLY A 403 5.07 5.22 10.19
N GLY A 404 4.19 4.68 11.03
CA GLY A 404 4.31 4.83 12.48
C GLY A 404 5.60 4.26 13.09
N ALA A 405 6.06 3.08 12.63
CA ALA A 405 7.26 2.48 13.18
C ALA A 405 8.57 3.14 12.70
N ALA A 406 8.52 3.97 11.65
CA ALA A 406 9.65 4.80 11.23
C ALA A 406 10.02 5.90 12.27
N ALA A 407 9.16 6.17 13.26
CA ALA A 407 9.47 7.05 14.38
C ALA A 407 10.56 6.48 15.30
N ASN A 408 10.77 5.16 15.33
CA ASN A 408 11.77 4.50 16.16
C ASN A 408 13.17 4.69 15.56
N ASP A 409 14.00 5.50 16.21
CA ASP A 409 15.32 5.86 15.74
C ASP A 409 16.32 4.69 15.77
N LEU A 410 16.16 3.77 16.74
CA LEU A 410 17.02 2.57 16.81
C LEU A 410 16.75 1.65 15.62
N LEU A 411 15.48 1.46 15.28
CA LEU A 411 15.08 0.66 14.11
C LEU A 411 15.62 1.29 12.82
N MET A 412 15.49 2.61 12.67
CA MET A 412 15.95 3.30 11.45
C MET A 412 17.48 3.29 11.30
N GLN A 413 18.22 3.46 12.41
CA GLN A 413 19.68 3.33 12.39
C GLN A 413 20.10 1.90 12.04
N PHE A 414 19.48 0.90 12.66
CA PHE A 414 19.78 -0.50 12.37
C PHE A 414 19.44 -0.88 10.92
N GLN A 415 18.36 -0.31 10.37
CA GLN A 415 18.01 -0.47 8.95
C GLN A 415 19.09 0.11 8.03
N SER A 416 19.60 1.30 8.33
CA SER A 416 20.70 1.94 7.59
C SER A 416 21.96 1.07 7.65
N ASP A 417 22.29 0.59 8.83
CA ASP A 417 23.43 -0.28 9.09
C ASP A 417 23.39 -1.59 8.31
N LEU A 418 22.22 -2.25 8.29
CA LEU A 418 22.03 -3.50 7.54
C LEU A 418 22.10 -3.30 6.02
N LEU A 419 21.46 -2.25 5.51
CA LEU A 419 21.48 -1.95 4.08
C LEU A 419 22.87 -1.47 3.60
N GLY A 420 23.62 -0.81 4.48
CA GLY A 420 24.81 -0.06 4.09
C GLY A 420 24.46 1.17 3.23
N ALA A 421 23.27 1.72 3.43
CA ALA A 421 22.68 2.81 2.65
C ALA A 421 22.06 3.86 3.56
N GLU A 422 21.86 5.08 3.06
CA GLU A 422 21.19 6.13 3.79
C GLU A 422 19.71 5.78 4.01
N VAL A 423 19.20 6.00 5.25
CA VAL A 423 17.76 5.95 5.53
C VAL A 423 17.28 7.38 5.80
N LEU A 424 16.28 7.82 5.02
CA LEU A 424 15.77 9.19 5.08
C LEU A 424 14.31 9.19 5.56
N ARG A 425 14.09 9.79 6.72
CA ARG A 425 12.75 10.07 7.26
C ARG A 425 12.40 11.52 6.96
N PRO A 426 11.29 11.83 6.23
CA PRO A 426 10.86 13.20 5.96
C PRO A 426 10.36 13.91 7.22
N ALA A 427 10.29 15.24 7.18
CA ALA A 427 9.68 16.03 8.27
C ALA A 427 8.17 15.80 8.32
N CYS A 428 7.50 15.75 7.17
CA CYS A 428 6.09 15.37 7.05
C CYS A 428 5.99 13.86 6.80
N ILE A 429 5.44 13.12 7.76
CA ILE A 429 5.26 11.67 7.66
C ILE A 429 3.99 11.27 6.88
N GLU A 430 3.12 12.23 6.55
CA GLU A 430 1.85 12.02 5.81
C GLU A 430 2.09 11.98 4.30
N THR A 431 3.07 11.20 3.88
CA THR A 431 3.56 11.16 2.51
C THR A 431 2.54 10.58 1.54
N THR A 432 1.66 9.69 2.01
CA THR A 432 0.57 9.12 1.22
C THR A 432 -0.43 10.19 0.78
N ALA A 433 -0.95 10.97 1.72
CA ALA A 433 -1.86 12.08 1.43
C ALA A 433 -1.16 13.18 0.60
N LEU A 434 0.10 13.49 0.94
CA LEU A 434 0.88 14.49 0.22
C LEU A 434 1.11 14.10 -1.25
N GLY A 435 1.31 12.80 -1.53
CA GLY A 435 1.43 12.30 -2.91
C GLY A 435 0.17 12.55 -3.73
N ALA A 436 -1.01 12.30 -3.17
CA ALA A 436 -2.29 12.60 -3.81
C ALA A 436 -2.47 14.10 -4.06
N ALA A 437 -2.11 14.94 -3.08
CA ALA A 437 -2.12 16.40 -3.25
C ALA A 437 -1.20 16.85 -4.38
N TYR A 438 0.03 16.31 -4.46
CA TYR A 438 0.98 16.62 -5.52
C TYR A 438 0.46 16.22 -6.91
N LEU A 439 -0.12 15.02 -7.05
CA LEU A 439 -0.71 14.57 -8.32
C LEU A 439 -1.84 15.50 -8.77
N ALA A 440 -2.74 15.88 -7.86
CA ALA A 440 -3.83 16.80 -8.16
C ALA A 440 -3.32 18.19 -8.50
N GLY A 441 -2.38 18.72 -7.74
CA GLY A 441 -1.81 20.04 -7.95
C GLY A 441 -1.04 20.16 -9.27
N LEU A 442 -0.33 19.10 -9.69
CA LEU A 442 0.32 19.05 -11.02
C LEU A 442 -0.71 19.10 -12.15
N ALA A 443 -1.84 18.41 -12.01
CA ALA A 443 -2.87 18.38 -13.05
C ALA A 443 -3.54 19.73 -13.28
N VAL A 444 -3.61 20.59 -12.25
CA VAL A 444 -4.22 21.94 -12.33
C VAL A 444 -3.17 23.05 -12.38
N GLY A 445 -1.88 22.73 -12.40
CA GLY A 445 -0.81 23.71 -12.46
C GLY A 445 -0.53 24.46 -11.15
N TYR A 446 -0.99 23.93 -10.00
CA TYR A 446 -0.65 24.46 -8.66
C TYR A 446 0.84 24.25 -8.35
N TRP A 447 1.42 23.12 -8.70
CA TRP A 447 2.85 22.89 -8.85
C TRP A 447 3.20 22.74 -10.33
N LYS A 448 4.30 23.35 -10.73
CA LYS A 448 4.72 23.40 -12.13
C LYS A 448 5.15 22.02 -12.66
N ASP A 449 5.98 21.34 -11.91
CA ASP A 449 6.56 20.04 -12.25
C ASP A 449 7.12 19.32 -11.00
N THR A 450 7.69 18.13 -11.20
CA THR A 450 8.31 17.35 -10.12
C THR A 450 9.56 18.00 -9.53
N ALA A 451 10.24 18.92 -10.23
CA ALA A 451 11.38 19.66 -9.69
C ALA A 451 10.92 20.71 -8.68
N ASP A 452 9.80 21.39 -8.96
CA ASP A 452 9.15 22.32 -8.04
C ASP A 452 8.73 21.59 -6.74
N ILE A 453 8.10 20.41 -6.85
CA ILE A 453 7.76 19.56 -5.70
C ILE A 453 9.01 19.18 -4.87
N ARG A 454 10.11 18.80 -5.54
CA ARG A 454 11.36 18.45 -4.84
C ARG A 454 11.93 19.60 -4.01
N GLN A 455 11.77 20.85 -4.43
CA GLN A 455 12.25 22.03 -3.68
C GLN A 455 11.50 22.21 -2.37
N ASN A 456 10.23 21.83 -2.32
CA ASN A 456 9.38 21.91 -1.14
C ASN A 456 9.62 20.76 -0.14
N ARG A 457 10.35 19.73 -0.55
CA ARG A 457 10.60 18.57 0.30
C ARG A 457 11.52 18.92 1.47
N GLN A 458 11.00 18.80 2.68
CA GLN A 458 11.79 18.93 3.91
C GLN A 458 12.26 17.56 4.39
N THR A 459 13.58 17.38 4.48
CA THR A 459 14.18 16.21 5.12
C THR A 459 14.13 16.40 6.62
N GLY A 460 13.52 15.46 7.36
CA GLY A 460 13.48 15.50 8.81
C GLY A 460 14.76 14.95 9.42
N ARG A 461 15.07 13.66 9.18
CA ARG A 461 16.26 13.00 9.69
C ARG A 461 16.88 12.05 8.68
N VAL A 462 18.22 12.04 8.65
CA VAL A 462 19.02 11.10 7.86
C VAL A 462 19.79 10.20 8.83
N PHE A 463 19.74 8.90 8.58
CA PHE A 463 20.52 7.89 9.27
C PHE A 463 21.57 7.37 8.30
N LEU A 464 22.83 7.43 8.70
CA LEU A 464 23.96 6.96 7.92
C LEU A 464 24.44 5.62 8.46
N PRO A 465 24.94 4.71 7.60
CA PRO A 465 25.44 3.41 8.06
C PRO A 465 26.71 3.59 8.89
N GLU A 466 26.69 3.05 10.12
CA GLU A 466 27.81 3.11 11.09
C GLU A 466 28.39 1.72 11.37
N MET A 467 27.67 0.65 11.02
CA MET A 467 28.06 -0.72 11.31
C MET A 467 29.18 -1.21 10.40
N ARG A 468 30.18 -1.86 10.99
CA ARG A 468 31.28 -2.49 10.25
C ARG A 468 30.77 -3.67 9.41
N ASP A 469 31.32 -3.86 8.21
CA ASP A 469 30.92 -4.92 7.28
C ASP A 469 30.99 -6.32 7.90
N ALA A 470 32.01 -6.62 8.68
CA ALA A 470 32.16 -7.91 9.36
C ALA A 470 31.02 -8.17 10.37
N THR A 471 30.55 -7.13 11.06
CA THR A 471 29.41 -7.22 12.00
C THR A 471 28.12 -7.46 11.22
N ARG A 472 27.89 -6.69 10.16
CA ARG A 472 26.74 -6.86 9.25
C ARG A 472 26.68 -8.26 8.68
N ALA A 473 27.77 -8.77 8.14
CA ALA A 473 27.87 -10.12 7.59
C ALA A 473 27.54 -11.21 8.63
N LYS A 474 28.02 -11.04 9.88
CA LYS A 474 27.71 -11.96 10.99
C LYS A 474 26.22 -11.96 11.32
N LEU A 475 25.61 -10.78 11.42
CA LEU A 475 24.18 -10.63 11.73
C LEU A 475 23.29 -11.23 10.62
N LEU A 476 23.60 -10.95 9.36
CA LEU A 476 22.87 -11.51 8.21
C LEU A 476 23.00 -13.03 8.12
N LYS A 477 24.18 -13.59 8.45
CA LYS A 477 24.35 -15.04 8.54
C LYS A 477 23.46 -15.65 9.64
N GLY A 478 23.33 -14.96 10.79
CA GLY A 478 22.44 -15.38 11.88
C GLY A 478 20.96 -15.31 11.47
N TRP A 479 20.56 -14.22 10.80
CA TRP A 479 19.21 -14.06 10.25
C TRP A 479 18.85 -15.17 9.28
N ASN A 480 19.70 -15.45 8.29
CA ASN A 480 19.47 -16.52 7.32
C ASN A 480 19.28 -17.90 7.98
N ARG A 481 20.02 -18.18 9.08
CA ARG A 481 19.82 -19.43 9.84
C ARG A 481 18.47 -19.47 10.54
N ALA A 482 18.06 -18.36 11.17
CA ALA A 482 16.75 -18.27 11.83
C ALA A 482 15.61 -18.41 10.82
N LEU A 483 15.73 -17.76 9.68
CA LEU A 483 14.78 -17.86 8.59
C LEU A 483 14.66 -19.29 8.04
N THR A 484 15.80 -19.96 7.80
CA THR A 484 15.81 -21.37 7.39
C THR A 484 15.07 -22.25 8.40
N THR A 485 15.24 -22.00 9.70
CA THR A 485 14.55 -22.74 10.75
C THR A 485 13.02 -22.55 10.66
N ALA A 486 12.55 -21.31 10.43
CA ALA A 486 11.12 -21.03 10.27
C ALA A 486 10.51 -21.65 9.00
N LEU A 487 11.28 -21.69 7.92
CA LEU A 487 10.86 -22.35 6.66
C LEU A 487 10.85 -23.87 6.80
N THR A 488 11.88 -24.46 7.44
CA THR A 488 11.93 -25.92 7.69
C THR A 488 10.79 -26.39 8.60
N TRP A 489 10.40 -25.55 9.58
CA TRP A 489 9.22 -25.86 10.41
C TRP A 489 7.96 -25.98 9.53
N ALA A 490 7.78 -25.13 8.56
CA ALA A 490 6.65 -25.17 7.64
C ALA A 490 6.61 -26.46 6.78
N ASP A 491 7.76 -26.96 6.38
CA ASP A 491 7.88 -28.19 5.57
C ASP A 491 7.59 -29.49 6.37
N MET A 492 7.55 -29.40 7.71
CA MET A 492 7.31 -30.57 8.58
C MET A 492 5.83 -30.79 8.92
N GLU A 493 4.92 -29.90 8.49
CA GLU A 493 3.47 -30.01 8.74
C GLU A 493 2.71 -30.82 7.65
N GLU A 494 3.39 -31.46 6.72
CA GLU A 494 2.81 -32.41 5.77
C GLU A 494 2.93 -33.85 6.38
#